data_fdc119439c529315a9446870285c3b0e
#
_entry.id   fdc119439c529315a9446870285c3b0e
#
_cell.length_a   1.000
_cell.length_b   1.000
_cell.length_c   1.000
_cell.angle_alpha   90.00
_cell.angle_beta   90.00
_cell.angle_gamma   90.00
#
_symmetry.space_group_name_H-M   'P 1'
#
loop_
_entity.id
_entity.type
_entity.pdbx_description
1 polymer ?
#
loop_
_entity_poly.entity_id
_entity_poly.type
_entity_poly.pdbx_seq_one_letter_code
_entity_poly.pdbx_strand_id
1 'polypeptide(L)' 'MADLYLKKLESERKTLWATCRLKGLAKDTPERQRIAELDRAIAEHKVRKQGVI' A
#
# COMPACT_ATOMS: atom_id res chain seq x y z
N MET A 1 13.78 -10.72 -11.38
CA MET A 1 13.70 -11.11 -9.98
C MET A 1 12.47 -10.57 -9.31
N ALA A 2 11.85 -11.37 -8.47
CA ALA A 2 10.67 -10.92 -7.76
C ALA A 2 11.04 -9.86 -6.73
N ASP A 3 10.25 -8.80 -6.70
CA ASP A 3 10.44 -7.74 -5.74
C ASP A 3 9.62 -8.08 -4.49
N LEU A 4 10.25 -8.72 -3.54
CA LEU A 4 9.57 -9.16 -2.33
C LEU A 4 9.06 -7.98 -1.50
N TYR A 5 9.80 -6.89 -1.50
CA TYR A 5 9.39 -5.72 -0.76
C TYR A 5 8.10 -5.13 -1.33
N LEU A 6 8.07 -4.96 -2.65
CA LEU A 6 6.88 -4.43 -3.30
C LEU A 6 5.68 -5.36 -3.13
N LYS A 7 5.91 -6.66 -3.27
CA LYS A 7 4.84 -7.63 -3.06
C LYS A 7 4.28 -7.55 -1.65
N LYS A 8 5.15 -7.37 -0.68
CA LYS A 8 4.73 -7.27 0.72
C LYS A 8 3.86 -6.03 0.92
N LEU A 9 4.26 -4.91 0.36
CA LEU A 9 3.49 -3.68 0.45
C LEU A 9 2.12 -3.84 -0.20
N GLU A 10 2.08 -4.42 -1.38
CA GLU A 10 0.83 -4.61 -2.10
C GLU A 10 -0.10 -5.56 -1.36
N SER A 11 0.46 -6.62 -0.79
CA SER A 11 -0.33 -7.57 -0.03
C SER A 11 -0.95 -6.92 1.21
N GLU A 12 -0.17 -6.15 1.92
CA GLU A 12 -0.66 -5.45 3.10
C GLU A 12 -1.75 -4.46 2.73
N ARG A 13 -1.55 -3.73 1.65
CA ARG A 13 -2.54 -2.77 1.16
C ARG A 13 -3.86 -3.46 0.84
N LYS A 14 -3.78 -4.59 0.15
CA LYS A 14 -4.96 -5.36 -0.22
C LYS A 14 -5.71 -5.83 1.01
N THR A 15 -4.99 -6.33 2.00
CA THR A 15 -5.59 -6.80 3.24
C THR A 15 -6.29 -5.67 3.98
N LEU A 16 -5.65 -4.51 4.05
CA LEU A 16 -6.25 -3.36 4.73
C LEU A 16 -7.49 -2.87 4.00
N TRP A 17 -7.47 -2.84 2.68
CA TRP A 17 -8.64 -2.45 1.91
C TRP A 17 -9.81 -3.39 2.17
N ALA A 18 -9.55 -4.70 2.21
CA ALA A 18 -10.58 -5.67 2.51
C ALA A 18 -11.16 -5.44 3.90
N THR A 19 -10.30 -5.18 4.87
CA THR A 19 -10.72 -4.88 6.23
C THR A 19 -11.60 -3.64 6.27
N CYS A 20 -11.20 -2.58 5.58
CA CYS A 20 -11.98 -1.35 5.54
C CYS A 20 -13.35 -1.57 4.91
N ARG A 21 -13.42 -2.36 3.87
CA ARG A 21 -14.69 -2.65 3.20
C ARG A 21 -15.62 -3.43 4.11
N LEU A 22 -15.10 -4.44 4.78
CA LEU A 22 -15.89 -5.29 5.66
C LEU A 22 -16.43 -4.53 6.85
N LYS A 23 -15.63 -3.64 7.40
CA LYS A 23 -16.01 -2.89 8.59
C LYS A 23 -16.64 -1.54 8.29
N GLY A 24 -16.60 -1.10 7.04
CA GLY A 24 -17.14 0.19 6.66
C GLY A 24 -16.41 1.34 7.34
N LEU A 25 -15.09 1.27 7.44
CA LEU A 25 -14.31 2.26 8.16
C LEU A 25 -14.27 3.59 7.44
N ALA A 26 -14.25 4.67 8.20
CA ALA A 26 -14.18 6.02 7.67
C ALA A 26 -12.76 6.36 7.20
N LYS A 27 -12.63 7.51 6.52
CA LYS A 27 -11.36 7.91 5.93
C LYS A 27 -10.26 8.19 6.94
N ASP A 28 -10.64 8.64 8.13
CA ASP A 28 -9.67 9.04 9.14
C ASP A 28 -9.37 7.97 10.15
N THR A 29 -9.67 6.71 9.82
CA THR A 29 -9.27 5.61 10.69
C THR A 29 -7.80 5.27 10.47
N PRO A 30 -7.15 4.66 11.48
CA PRO A 30 -5.74 4.25 11.32
C PRO A 30 -5.52 3.33 10.13
N GLU A 31 -6.47 2.46 9.85
CA GLU A 31 -6.35 1.55 8.72
C GLU A 31 -6.31 2.31 7.40
N ARG A 32 -7.14 3.32 7.25
CA ARG A 32 -7.15 4.12 6.04
C ARG A 32 -5.86 4.93 5.91
N GLN A 33 -5.38 5.45 7.03
CA GLN A 33 -4.11 6.17 7.02
C GLN A 33 -2.95 5.27 6.62
N ARG A 34 -2.98 4.02 7.10
CA ARG A 34 -1.95 3.06 6.73
C ARG A 34 -2.00 2.75 5.25
N ILE A 35 -3.21 2.64 4.68
CA ILE A 35 -3.35 2.42 3.25
C ILE A 35 -2.72 3.56 2.45
N ALA A 36 -2.95 4.79 2.88
CA ALA A 36 -2.35 5.95 2.21
C ALA A 36 -0.83 5.89 2.26
N GLU A 37 -0.28 5.50 3.41
CA GLU A 37 1.16 5.35 3.55
C GLU A 37 1.69 4.26 2.64
N LEU A 38 0.98 3.15 2.55
CA LEU A 38 1.39 2.05 1.68
C LEU A 38 1.33 2.46 0.21
N ASP A 39 0.28 3.17 -0.17
CA ASP A 39 0.16 3.69 -1.53
C ASP A 39 1.37 4.55 -1.87
N ARG A 40 1.73 5.44 -0.97
CA ARG A 40 2.86 6.32 -1.18
C ARG A 40 4.16 5.54 -1.28
N ALA A 41 4.36 4.58 -0.37
CA ALA A 41 5.56 3.77 -0.38
C ALA A 41 5.67 2.97 -1.68
N ILE A 42 4.55 2.41 -2.14
CA ILE A 42 4.53 1.64 -3.37
C ILE A 42 4.88 2.55 -4.56
N ALA A 43 4.27 3.72 -4.61
CA ALA A 43 4.53 4.65 -5.70
C ALA A 43 5.99 5.09 -5.73
N GLU A 44 6.53 5.43 -4.56
CA GLU A 44 7.92 5.84 -4.47
C GLU A 44 8.87 4.72 -4.87
N HIS A 45 8.55 3.51 -4.45
CA HIS A 45 9.38 2.36 -4.78
C HIS A 45 9.40 2.11 -6.28
N LYS A 46 8.24 2.19 -6.91
CA LYS A 46 8.14 1.99 -8.36
C LYS A 46 8.88 3.06 -9.12
N VAL A 47 8.74 4.31 -8.69
CA VAL A 47 9.44 5.42 -9.34
C VAL A 47 10.94 5.25 -9.19
N ARG A 48 11.38 4.89 -7.99
CA ARG A 48 12.81 4.71 -7.75
C ARG A 48 13.38 3.59 -8.62
N LYS A 49 12.60 2.54 -8.83
CA LYS A 49 13.04 1.41 -9.61
C LYS A 49 13.08 1.71 -11.11
N GLN A 50 12.09 2.46 -11.59
CA GLN A 50 11.97 2.78 -12.99
C GLN A 50 12.67 4.09 -13.36
N GLY A 51 12.78 4.96 -12.39
CA GLY A 51 13.32 6.28 -12.62
C GLY A 51 14.83 6.35 -12.62
N VAL A 52 15.47 5.22 -12.55
CA VAL A 52 16.93 5.18 -12.63
C VAL A 52 17.33 5.32 -14.06
N ILE A 53 17.66 6.48 -14.45
CA ILE A 53 18.11 6.75 -15.81
C ILE A 53 19.58 7.07 -15.80
#